data_d6fecc22c43417fb60317592f251043a
#
_entry.id   d6fecc22c43417fb60317592f251043a
#
_cell.length_a   1.000
_cell.length_b   1.000
_cell.length_c   1.000
_cell.angle_alpha   90.00
_cell.angle_beta   90.00
_cell.angle_gamma   90.00
#
_symmetry.space_group_name_H-M   'P 1'
#
loop_
_entity.id
_entity.type
_entity.pdbx_description
1 polymer ?
#
loop_
_entity_poly.entity_id
_entity_poly.type
_entity_poly.pdbx_seq_one_letter_code
_entity_poly.pdbx_strand_id
1 'polypeptide(L)'
;MEPTDENLRAWDVVHRARPEPLGLPPLVQRALGDLTGKRVLHLLCGGGEATAALAELGAVATGLDPRPALLETARERWPTILWVDGDPQALPPQLRRGRFDLVYSGEGVLGRLADLDGWAAGVAAALRARGELLVFDDHPVADCVDGLLRWRSDYFREPGGPDRLWRIGQVVSALARARLHVEALEEYPGGTSRRRHDRRIPATFLLYARREA
;
A
#
# COMPACT_ATOMS: atom_id res chain seq x y z
N MET A 1 11.61 29.51 6.38
CA MET A 1 10.48 29.96 5.53
C MET A 1 9.26 29.26 6.08
N GLU A 2 8.36 29.98 6.71
CA GLU A 2 7.11 29.41 7.20
C GLU A 2 6.22 28.99 6.02
N PRO A 3 5.43 27.90 6.16
CA PRO A 3 4.51 27.51 5.11
C PRO A 3 3.54 28.69 4.86
N THR A 4 3.36 29.05 3.61
CA THR A 4 2.43 30.13 3.27
C THR A 4 1.00 29.74 3.63
N ASP A 5 0.17 30.71 4.03
CA ASP A 5 -1.27 30.51 4.33
C ASP A 5 -2.01 29.81 3.19
N GLU A 6 -1.54 29.96 1.97
CA GLU A 6 -2.09 29.34 0.77
C GLU A 6 -1.84 27.80 0.76
N ASN A 7 -0.66 27.35 1.22
CA ASN A 7 -0.36 25.92 1.38
C ASN A 7 -1.18 25.29 2.51
N LEU A 8 -1.42 26.04 3.59
CA LEU A 8 -2.27 25.59 4.68
C LEU A 8 -3.75 25.48 4.25
N ARG A 9 -4.25 26.45 3.46
CA ARG A 9 -5.62 26.43 2.93
C ARG A 9 -5.84 25.33 1.90
N ALA A 10 -4.87 25.10 1.01
CA ALA A 10 -4.95 24.02 0.03
C ALA A 10 -4.95 22.65 0.72
N TRP A 11 -4.18 22.48 1.80
CA TRP A 11 -4.17 21.26 2.62
C TRP A 11 -5.50 21.08 3.34
N ASP A 12 -6.04 22.15 3.95
CA ASP A 12 -7.34 22.15 4.63
C ASP A 12 -8.51 21.79 3.68
N VAL A 13 -8.48 22.26 2.44
CA VAL A 13 -9.51 21.96 1.43
C VAL A 13 -9.47 20.48 1.04
N VAL A 14 -8.29 19.88 0.94
CA VAL A 14 -8.15 18.46 0.60
C VAL A 14 -8.56 17.55 1.78
N HIS A 15 -8.39 18.01 3.02
CA HIS A 15 -8.56 17.15 4.22
C HIS A 15 -9.85 17.44 5.03
N ARG A 16 -10.53 18.59 4.81
CA ARG A 16 -11.80 18.91 5.50
C ARG A 16 -13.06 18.36 4.85
N ALA A 17 -12.97 17.95 3.61
CA ALA A 17 -14.15 17.63 2.83
C ALA A 17 -14.34 16.12 2.66
N ARG A 18 -14.56 15.38 3.73
CA ARG A 18 -15.44 14.19 3.81
C ARG A 18 -15.07 13.38 5.05
N PRO A 19 -16.04 12.78 5.77
CA PRO A 19 -15.72 11.62 6.61
C PRO A 19 -15.02 10.62 5.69
N GLU A 20 -13.88 10.08 6.14
CA GLU A 20 -13.15 9.06 5.38
C GLU A 20 -14.15 7.94 5.02
N PRO A 21 -14.49 7.75 3.75
CA PRO A 21 -15.34 6.64 3.41
C PRO A 21 -14.47 5.39 3.55
N LEU A 22 -14.73 4.63 4.63
CA LEU A 22 -14.40 3.22 4.68
C LEU A 22 -12.91 2.85 4.48
N GLY A 23 -11.98 3.48 5.19
CA GLY A 23 -10.64 2.92 5.34
C GLY A 23 -9.75 2.89 4.09
N LEU A 24 -10.19 3.41 2.93
CA LEU A 24 -9.37 3.53 1.72
C LEU A 24 -9.19 5.00 1.33
N PRO A 25 -7.95 5.46 1.07
CA PRO A 25 -7.72 6.81 0.55
C PRO A 25 -8.49 7.07 -0.75
N PRO A 26 -9.05 8.29 -0.96
CA PRO A 26 -9.80 8.61 -2.19
C PRO A 26 -9.02 8.39 -3.49
N LEU A 27 -7.70 8.54 -3.43
CA LEU A 27 -6.81 8.26 -4.55
C LEU A 27 -6.81 6.77 -4.91
N VAL A 28 -6.70 5.91 -3.90
CA VAL A 28 -6.76 4.45 -4.06
C VAL A 28 -8.10 4.02 -4.62
N GLN A 29 -9.21 4.55 -4.09
CA GLN A 29 -10.56 4.23 -4.61
C GLN A 29 -10.69 4.55 -6.10
N ARG A 30 -10.17 5.70 -6.54
CA ARG A 30 -10.18 6.07 -7.96
C ARG A 30 -9.32 5.16 -8.82
N ALA A 31 -8.15 4.74 -8.31
CA ALA A 31 -7.23 3.87 -9.03
C ALA A 31 -7.75 2.44 -9.16
N LEU A 32 -8.50 1.95 -8.18
CA LEU A 32 -9.04 0.59 -8.18
C LEU A 32 -10.13 0.35 -9.23
N GLY A 33 -10.92 1.37 -9.55
CA GLY A 33 -12.04 1.24 -10.48
C GLY A 33 -13.12 0.26 -9.98
N ASP A 34 -13.78 -0.45 -10.89
CA ASP A 34 -14.82 -1.43 -10.58
C ASP A 34 -14.19 -2.74 -10.09
N LEU A 35 -14.56 -3.15 -8.88
CA LEU A 35 -14.12 -4.39 -8.24
C LEU A 35 -15.19 -5.48 -8.22
N THR A 36 -16.34 -5.26 -8.85
CA THR A 36 -17.47 -6.21 -8.83
C THR A 36 -17.02 -7.60 -9.27
N GLY A 37 -17.12 -8.57 -8.34
CA GLY A 37 -16.76 -9.97 -8.56
C GLY A 37 -15.25 -10.25 -8.64
N LYS A 38 -14.36 -9.24 -8.61
CA LYS A 38 -12.90 -9.44 -8.60
C LYS A 38 -12.45 -10.05 -7.27
N ARG A 39 -11.56 -11.02 -7.34
CA ARG A 39 -10.90 -11.59 -6.16
C ARG A 39 -9.71 -10.70 -5.79
N VAL A 40 -9.79 -10.08 -4.62
CA VAL A 40 -8.78 -9.13 -4.15
C VAL A 40 -8.09 -9.67 -2.90
N LEU A 41 -6.75 -9.69 -2.90
CA LEU A 41 -5.92 -9.96 -1.73
C LEU A 41 -5.35 -8.64 -1.19
N HIS A 42 -5.66 -8.32 0.07
CA HIS A 42 -5.09 -7.18 0.77
C HIS A 42 -3.99 -7.65 1.71
N LEU A 43 -2.76 -7.18 1.50
CA LEU A 43 -1.59 -7.53 2.30
C LEU A 43 -1.38 -6.55 3.45
N LEU A 44 -1.06 -7.07 4.64
CA LEU A 44 -0.94 -6.33 5.91
C LEU A 44 -2.21 -5.52 6.22
N CYS A 45 -3.33 -6.22 6.17
CA CYS A 45 -4.68 -5.65 6.25
C CYS A 45 -5.06 -5.04 7.61
N GLY A 46 -4.22 -5.20 8.64
CA GLY A 46 -4.44 -4.63 9.96
C GLY A 46 -5.77 -5.06 10.58
N GLY A 47 -6.53 -4.09 11.08
CA GLY A 47 -7.86 -4.30 11.67
C GLY A 47 -8.97 -4.56 10.66
N GLY A 48 -8.68 -4.51 9.35
CA GLY A 48 -9.60 -4.94 8.29
C GLY A 48 -10.43 -3.84 7.63
N GLU A 49 -10.34 -2.59 8.08
CA GLU A 49 -11.15 -1.47 7.58
C GLU A 49 -11.02 -1.31 6.06
N ALA A 50 -9.79 -1.27 5.54
CA ALA A 50 -9.54 -1.14 4.11
C ALA A 50 -9.99 -2.39 3.32
N THR A 51 -9.86 -3.59 3.90
CA THR A 51 -10.35 -4.82 3.27
C THR A 51 -11.87 -4.83 3.18
N ALA A 52 -12.56 -4.35 4.21
CA ALA A 52 -14.01 -4.20 4.21
C ALA A 52 -14.46 -3.20 3.13
N ALA A 53 -13.76 -2.08 3.00
CA ALA A 53 -14.01 -1.11 1.94
C ALA A 53 -13.84 -1.70 0.53
N LEU A 54 -12.83 -2.56 0.31
CA LEU A 54 -12.69 -3.29 -0.96
C LEU A 54 -13.89 -4.20 -1.22
N ALA A 55 -14.40 -4.89 -0.17
CA ALA A 55 -15.60 -5.73 -0.29
C ALA A 55 -16.86 -4.90 -0.60
N GLU A 56 -17.01 -3.71 -0.01
CA GLU A 56 -18.12 -2.80 -0.32
C GLU A 56 -18.06 -2.24 -1.75
N LEU A 57 -16.86 -2.16 -2.35
CA LEU A 57 -16.68 -1.87 -3.77
C LEU A 57 -16.97 -3.09 -4.68
N GLY A 58 -17.50 -4.19 -4.13
CA GLY A 58 -17.93 -5.36 -4.86
C GLY A 58 -16.89 -6.49 -4.97
N ALA A 59 -15.72 -6.35 -4.33
CA ALA A 59 -14.70 -7.38 -4.38
C ALA A 59 -15.03 -8.61 -3.52
N VAL A 60 -14.57 -9.78 -3.98
CA VAL A 60 -14.40 -10.97 -3.13
C VAL A 60 -13.06 -10.81 -2.40
N ALA A 61 -13.10 -10.09 -1.29
CA ALA A 61 -11.90 -9.66 -0.57
C ALA A 61 -11.35 -10.76 0.36
N THR A 62 -10.02 -10.81 0.45
CA THR A 62 -9.27 -11.61 1.42
C THR A 62 -8.23 -10.70 2.08
N GLY A 63 -8.22 -10.64 3.41
CA GLY A 63 -7.20 -9.92 4.17
C GLY A 63 -6.12 -10.86 4.71
N LEU A 64 -4.87 -10.43 4.66
CA LEU A 64 -3.73 -11.12 5.26
C LEU A 64 -2.98 -10.19 6.20
N ASP A 65 -2.71 -10.65 7.42
CA ASP A 65 -1.86 -9.92 8.38
C ASP A 65 -1.15 -10.95 9.29
N PRO A 66 0.11 -10.71 9.72
CA PRO A 66 0.82 -11.61 10.64
C PRO A 66 0.44 -11.40 12.12
N ARG A 67 -0.48 -10.50 12.43
CA ARG A 67 -0.89 -10.17 13.81
C ARG A 67 -2.26 -10.77 14.12
N PRO A 68 -2.33 -11.92 14.85
CA PRO A 68 -3.60 -12.62 15.10
C PRO A 68 -4.65 -11.75 15.81
N ALA A 69 -4.24 -10.92 16.79
CA ALA A 69 -5.17 -10.06 17.53
C ALA A 69 -5.92 -9.05 16.65
N LEU A 70 -5.28 -8.53 15.59
CA LEU A 70 -5.96 -7.65 14.63
C LEU A 70 -6.93 -8.43 13.75
N LEU A 71 -6.57 -9.65 13.37
CA LEU A 71 -7.46 -10.52 12.58
C LEU A 71 -8.67 -11.01 13.38
N GLU A 72 -8.53 -11.20 14.69
CA GLU A 72 -9.68 -11.51 15.57
C GLU A 72 -10.69 -10.37 15.54
N THR A 73 -10.24 -9.13 15.74
CA THR A 73 -11.10 -7.95 15.63
C THR A 73 -11.73 -7.84 14.24
N ALA A 74 -10.97 -8.11 13.18
CA ALA A 74 -11.48 -8.08 11.81
C ALA A 74 -12.56 -9.15 11.57
N ARG A 75 -12.37 -10.38 12.07
CA ARG A 75 -13.36 -11.47 11.98
C ARG A 75 -14.66 -11.14 12.71
N GLU A 76 -14.57 -10.52 13.87
CA GLU A 76 -15.75 -10.09 14.63
C GLU A 76 -16.55 -9.02 13.89
N ARG A 77 -15.85 -8.03 13.30
CA ARG A 77 -16.50 -6.90 12.62
C ARG A 77 -17.02 -7.26 11.23
N TRP A 78 -16.30 -8.12 10.49
CA TRP A 78 -16.65 -8.52 9.12
C TRP A 78 -16.53 -10.03 8.92
N PRO A 79 -17.46 -10.82 9.46
CA PRO A 79 -17.41 -12.30 9.47
C PRO A 79 -17.54 -12.95 8.08
N THR A 80 -17.98 -12.20 7.08
CA THR A 80 -18.14 -12.69 5.70
C THR A 80 -16.85 -12.59 4.87
N ILE A 81 -15.84 -11.87 5.35
CA ILE A 81 -14.55 -11.72 4.68
C ILE A 81 -13.58 -12.82 5.15
N LEU A 82 -12.78 -13.33 4.24
CA LEU A 82 -11.72 -14.30 4.57
C LEU A 82 -10.51 -13.58 5.14
N TRP A 83 -10.16 -13.92 6.39
CA TRP A 83 -8.98 -13.39 7.10
C TRP A 83 -7.95 -14.49 7.28
N VAL A 84 -6.73 -14.27 6.80
CA VAL A 84 -5.63 -15.23 6.79
C VAL A 84 -4.48 -14.71 7.64
N ASP A 85 -4.05 -15.51 8.61
CA ASP A 85 -2.80 -15.27 9.34
C ASP A 85 -1.61 -15.66 8.45
N GLY A 86 -0.66 -14.74 8.28
CA GLY A 86 0.50 -15.01 7.44
C GLY A 86 1.40 -13.82 7.21
N ASP A 87 2.63 -14.13 6.81
CA ASP A 87 3.65 -13.14 6.43
C ASP A 87 3.51 -12.78 4.95
N PRO A 88 3.39 -11.48 4.59
CA PRO A 88 3.36 -11.04 3.19
C PRO A 88 4.63 -11.37 2.40
N GLN A 89 5.75 -11.63 3.07
CA GLN A 89 7.03 -11.99 2.45
C GLN A 89 7.15 -13.50 2.21
N ALA A 90 6.34 -14.28 2.91
CA ALA A 90 6.27 -15.74 2.82
C ALA A 90 4.80 -16.19 2.74
N LEU A 91 4.08 -15.76 1.69
CA LEU A 91 2.66 -16.03 1.56
C LEU A 91 2.31 -17.51 1.78
N PRO A 92 1.28 -17.81 2.59
CA PRO A 92 0.78 -19.16 2.77
C PRO A 92 0.45 -19.86 1.44
N PRO A 93 0.73 -21.17 1.28
CA PRO A 93 0.56 -21.88 0.00
C PRO A 93 -0.83 -21.78 -0.61
N GLN A 94 -1.88 -21.67 0.22
CA GLN A 94 -3.26 -21.52 -0.24
C GLN A 94 -3.50 -20.18 -0.98
N LEU A 95 -2.72 -19.14 -0.73
CA LEU A 95 -2.81 -17.84 -1.41
C LEU A 95 -1.93 -17.76 -2.65
N ARG A 96 -0.94 -18.66 -2.81
CA ARG A 96 0.02 -18.70 -3.93
C ARG A 96 -0.48 -19.51 -5.15
N ARG A 97 -1.78 -19.45 -5.46
CA ARG A 97 -2.39 -20.32 -6.48
C ARG A 97 -2.79 -19.59 -7.75
N GLY A 98 -2.30 -18.39 -7.98
CA GLY A 98 -2.63 -17.62 -9.17
C GLY A 98 -4.13 -17.34 -9.34
N ARG A 99 -4.81 -16.96 -8.26
CA ARG A 99 -6.29 -16.83 -8.25
C ARG A 99 -6.79 -15.41 -8.12
N PHE A 100 -5.95 -14.50 -7.67
CA PHE A 100 -6.38 -13.13 -7.42
C PHE A 100 -6.31 -12.29 -8.68
N ASP A 101 -7.34 -11.51 -8.91
CA ASP A 101 -7.40 -10.52 -9.98
C ASP A 101 -6.56 -9.31 -9.62
N LEU A 102 -6.55 -8.94 -8.33
CA LEU A 102 -5.83 -7.81 -7.79
C LEU A 102 -5.17 -8.19 -6.45
N VAL A 103 -3.93 -7.75 -6.25
CA VAL A 103 -3.31 -7.63 -4.94
C VAL A 103 -3.22 -6.15 -4.59
N TYR A 104 -3.73 -5.78 -3.41
CA TYR A 104 -3.56 -4.44 -2.85
C TYR A 104 -2.53 -4.49 -1.71
N SER A 105 -1.59 -3.56 -1.73
CA SER A 105 -0.55 -3.41 -0.71
C SER A 105 -0.38 -1.92 -0.42
N GLY A 106 -0.77 -1.46 0.76
CA GLY A 106 -0.82 -0.04 1.04
C GLY A 106 -0.60 0.33 2.50
N GLU A 107 -0.37 1.62 2.71
CA GLU A 107 -0.36 2.29 4.01
C GLU A 107 0.77 1.82 4.96
N GLY A 108 2.02 1.99 4.52
CA GLY A 108 3.22 1.70 5.30
C GLY A 108 3.62 0.22 5.25
N VAL A 109 3.20 -0.51 4.23
CA VAL A 109 3.58 -1.92 4.03
C VAL A 109 5.06 -2.05 3.74
N LEU A 110 5.60 -1.25 2.83
CA LEU A 110 6.99 -1.39 2.38
C LEU A 110 7.99 -1.23 3.53
N GLY A 111 7.78 -0.28 4.43
CA GLY A 111 8.64 -0.08 5.59
C GLY A 111 8.69 -1.27 6.56
N ARG A 112 7.72 -2.18 6.49
CA ARG A 112 7.63 -3.38 7.33
C ARG A 112 8.23 -4.63 6.69
N LEU A 113 8.54 -4.59 5.39
CA LEU A 113 9.12 -5.72 4.67
C LEU A 113 10.62 -5.83 4.97
N ALA A 114 11.07 -7.00 5.40
CA ALA A 114 12.48 -7.33 5.53
C ALA A 114 13.06 -7.89 4.24
N ASP A 115 12.22 -8.58 3.45
CA ASP A 115 12.55 -9.24 2.19
C ASP A 115 11.60 -8.74 1.09
N LEU A 116 12.09 -7.78 0.31
CA LEU A 116 11.33 -7.19 -0.80
C LEU A 116 11.16 -8.16 -1.97
N ASP A 117 12.14 -9.02 -2.22
CA ASP A 117 12.09 -10.02 -3.28
C ASP A 117 11.11 -11.15 -2.93
N GLY A 118 11.11 -11.61 -1.69
CA GLY A 118 10.13 -12.58 -1.19
C GLY A 118 8.70 -12.06 -1.28
N TRP A 119 8.47 -10.79 -0.91
CA TRP A 119 7.18 -10.14 -1.07
C TRP A 119 6.75 -10.08 -2.55
N ALA A 120 7.62 -9.60 -3.45
CA ALA A 120 7.30 -9.48 -4.88
C ALA A 120 7.01 -10.85 -5.51
N ALA A 121 7.79 -11.88 -5.18
CA ALA A 121 7.56 -13.25 -5.62
C ALA A 121 6.24 -13.83 -5.09
N GLY A 122 5.89 -13.53 -3.84
CA GLY A 122 4.62 -13.89 -3.22
C GLY A 122 3.43 -13.26 -3.96
N VAL A 123 3.50 -11.95 -4.24
CA VAL A 123 2.50 -11.21 -5.02
C VAL A 123 2.32 -11.84 -6.40
N ALA A 124 3.41 -12.09 -7.12
CA ALA A 124 3.35 -12.72 -8.44
C ALA A 124 2.71 -14.12 -8.38
N ALA A 125 3.01 -14.91 -7.35
CA ALA A 125 2.42 -16.24 -7.18
C ALA A 125 0.93 -16.19 -6.79
N ALA A 126 0.46 -15.14 -6.14
CA ALA A 126 -0.94 -14.95 -5.77
C ALA A 126 -1.80 -14.50 -6.95
N LEU A 127 -1.28 -13.63 -7.79
CA LEU A 127 -1.98 -13.09 -8.95
C LEU A 127 -2.20 -14.16 -10.03
N ARG A 128 -3.35 -14.13 -10.69
CA ARG A 128 -3.54 -14.86 -11.95
C ARG A 128 -2.71 -14.23 -13.08
N ALA A 129 -2.59 -14.91 -14.21
CA ALA A 129 -2.03 -14.29 -15.42
C ALA A 129 -2.76 -12.98 -15.74
N ARG A 130 -2.01 -11.92 -16.02
CA ARG A 130 -2.50 -10.54 -16.20
C ARG A 130 -3.23 -9.94 -15.00
N GLY A 131 -3.11 -10.55 -13.81
CA GLY A 131 -3.60 -9.97 -12.56
C GLY A 131 -2.77 -8.75 -12.18
N GLU A 132 -3.35 -7.90 -11.36
CA GLU A 132 -2.89 -6.54 -11.10
C GLU A 132 -2.36 -6.39 -9.67
N LEU A 133 -1.31 -5.60 -9.50
CA LEU A 133 -0.83 -5.14 -8.21
C LEU A 133 -1.04 -3.63 -8.13
N LEU A 134 -1.68 -3.17 -7.06
CA LEU A 134 -1.71 -1.77 -6.67
C LEU A 134 -0.95 -1.59 -5.37
N VAL A 135 0.07 -0.74 -5.39
CA VAL A 135 0.79 -0.29 -4.18
C VAL A 135 0.49 1.17 -3.97
N PHE A 136 0.07 1.53 -2.76
CA PHE A 136 -0.05 2.92 -2.33
C PHE A 136 0.65 3.07 -0.99
N ASP A 137 1.76 3.81 -0.95
CA ASP A 137 2.58 3.90 0.25
C ASP A 137 3.22 5.28 0.40
N ASP A 138 3.80 5.55 1.57
CA ASP A 138 4.59 6.73 1.81
C ASP A 138 5.83 6.72 0.90
N HIS A 139 6.15 7.90 0.34
CA HIS A 139 7.32 8.01 -0.51
C HIS A 139 8.59 8.00 0.36
N PRO A 140 9.60 7.16 0.05
CA PRO A 140 10.77 7.01 0.92
C PRO A 140 11.55 8.29 1.17
N VAL A 141 11.52 9.29 0.28
CA VAL A 141 12.14 10.59 0.53
C VAL A 141 11.45 11.36 1.65
N ALA A 142 10.14 11.15 1.85
CA ALA A 142 9.40 11.80 2.93
C ALA A 142 9.91 11.39 4.32
N ASP A 143 10.42 10.17 4.46
CA ASP A 143 11.04 9.68 5.70
C ASP A 143 12.45 10.22 5.92
N CYS A 144 13.07 10.80 4.90
CA CYS A 144 14.41 11.38 4.99
C CYS A 144 14.42 12.83 5.45
N VAL A 145 13.27 13.51 5.46
CA VAL A 145 13.17 14.93 5.80
C VAL A 145 12.15 15.16 6.92
N ASP A 146 12.35 16.25 7.68
CA ASP A 146 11.34 16.72 8.63
C ASP A 146 10.36 17.71 7.97
N GLY A 147 9.33 18.13 8.72
CA GLY A 147 8.33 19.10 8.27
C GLY A 147 8.88 20.49 7.90
N LEU A 148 10.17 20.75 8.14
CA LEU A 148 10.88 21.95 7.72
C LEU A 148 11.86 21.69 6.57
N LEU A 149 11.75 20.53 5.90
CA LEU A 149 12.62 20.05 4.81
C LEU A 149 14.11 19.93 5.21
N ARG A 150 14.40 19.73 6.48
CA ARG A 150 15.76 19.41 6.92
C ARG A 150 15.96 17.91 6.84
N TRP A 151 17.07 17.49 6.21
CA TRP A 151 17.46 16.10 6.14
C TRP A 151 17.69 15.51 7.54
N ARG A 152 17.05 14.39 7.81
CA ARG A 152 17.13 13.60 9.05
C ARG A 152 17.86 12.29 8.86
N SER A 153 17.82 11.75 7.65
CA SER A 153 18.47 10.49 7.32
C SER A 153 18.91 10.46 5.87
N ASP A 154 19.87 9.59 5.58
CA ASP A 154 20.35 9.34 4.23
C ASP A 154 19.34 8.51 3.44
N TYR A 155 18.95 8.98 2.26
CA TYR A 155 18.09 8.25 1.33
C TYR A 155 18.75 6.95 0.80
N PHE A 156 20.07 6.91 0.75
CA PHE A 156 20.85 5.77 0.28
C PHE A 156 21.34 4.85 1.40
N ARG A 157 20.90 5.09 2.64
CA ARG A 157 21.21 4.19 3.74
C ARG A 157 20.79 2.76 3.41
N GLU A 158 21.57 1.79 3.84
CA GLU A 158 21.19 0.39 3.69
C GLU A 158 19.91 0.08 4.47
N PRO A 159 18.97 -0.69 3.88
CA PRO A 159 17.77 -1.10 4.58
C PRO A 159 18.11 -1.93 5.81
N GLY A 160 17.82 -1.40 6.99
CA GLY A 160 18.15 -2.09 8.26
C GLY A 160 17.27 -1.63 9.41
N GLY A 161 17.10 -2.48 10.42
CA GLY A 161 16.28 -2.18 11.60
C GLY A 161 14.77 -2.16 11.34
N PRO A 162 13.98 -1.67 12.30
CA PRO A 162 12.52 -1.66 12.22
C PRO A 162 11.98 -0.62 11.21
N ASP A 163 12.74 0.45 10.95
CA ASP A 163 12.36 1.54 10.04
C ASP A 163 13.12 1.39 8.71
N ARG A 164 12.79 0.35 7.97
CA ARG A 164 13.40 0.10 6.65
C ARG A 164 12.92 1.12 5.64
N LEU A 165 13.86 1.62 4.86
CA LEU A 165 13.58 2.49 3.74
C LEU A 165 13.94 1.75 2.45
N TRP A 166 12.92 1.33 1.70
CA TRP A 166 13.09 0.82 0.36
C TRP A 166 12.96 1.94 -0.65
N ARG A 167 14.04 2.23 -1.39
CA ARG A 167 13.99 3.21 -2.47
C ARG A 167 13.06 2.74 -3.58
N ILE A 168 12.40 3.67 -4.26
CA ILE A 168 11.48 3.36 -5.39
C ILE A 168 12.17 2.45 -6.42
N GLY A 169 13.43 2.74 -6.77
CA GLY A 169 14.19 1.90 -7.71
C GLY A 169 14.38 0.46 -7.23
N GLN A 170 14.48 0.21 -5.91
CA GLN A 170 14.57 -1.15 -5.37
C GLN A 170 13.22 -1.87 -5.48
N VAL A 171 12.11 -1.16 -5.20
CA VAL A 171 10.75 -1.70 -5.36
C VAL A 171 10.50 -2.10 -6.81
N VAL A 172 10.75 -1.21 -7.76
CA VAL A 172 10.60 -1.47 -9.20
C VAL A 172 11.47 -2.66 -9.64
N SER A 173 12.71 -2.72 -9.16
CA SER A 173 13.63 -3.82 -9.50
C SER A 173 13.16 -5.17 -8.93
N ALA A 174 12.61 -5.21 -7.71
CA ALA A 174 12.06 -6.43 -7.13
C ALA A 174 10.83 -6.92 -7.91
N LEU A 175 9.94 -6.01 -8.30
CA LEU A 175 8.77 -6.33 -9.13
C LEU A 175 9.19 -6.88 -10.50
N ALA A 176 10.18 -6.27 -11.15
CA ALA A 176 10.70 -6.73 -12.43
C ALA A 176 11.31 -8.15 -12.34
N ARG A 177 12.07 -8.45 -11.27
CA ARG A 177 12.60 -9.81 -11.04
C ARG A 177 11.49 -10.84 -10.83
N ALA A 178 10.36 -10.42 -10.24
CA ALA A 178 9.18 -11.26 -10.05
C ALA A 178 8.26 -11.34 -11.28
N ARG A 179 8.65 -10.77 -12.43
CA ARG A 179 7.85 -10.67 -13.66
C ARG A 179 6.52 -9.93 -13.46
N LEU A 180 6.58 -8.87 -12.67
CA LEU A 180 5.51 -7.89 -12.52
C LEU A 180 5.93 -6.64 -13.30
N HIS A 181 5.26 -6.39 -14.41
CA HIS A 181 5.53 -5.23 -15.26
C HIS A 181 4.89 -3.98 -14.65
N VAL A 182 5.70 -2.98 -14.34
CA VAL A 182 5.21 -1.69 -13.83
C VAL A 182 4.61 -0.90 -15.00
N GLU A 183 3.32 -0.64 -14.94
CA GLU A 183 2.57 0.12 -15.96
C GLU A 183 2.48 1.61 -15.62
N ALA A 184 2.43 1.94 -14.33
CA ALA A 184 2.40 3.31 -13.85
C ALA A 184 3.11 3.46 -12.51
N LEU A 185 3.75 4.59 -12.31
CA LEU A 185 4.28 5.06 -11.04
C LEU A 185 3.99 6.56 -10.95
N GLU A 186 3.16 6.94 -10.00
CA GLU A 186 2.74 8.30 -9.80
C GLU A 186 3.11 8.76 -8.39
N GLU A 187 3.61 9.99 -8.27
CA GLU A 187 4.05 10.57 -7.01
C GLU A 187 3.15 11.76 -6.65
N TYR A 188 2.83 11.87 -5.37
CA TYR A 188 1.89 12.88 -4.88
C TYR A 188 2.46 13.68 -3.73
N PRO A 189 2.12 14.99 -3.63
CA PRO A 189 2.60 15.88 -2.58
C PRO A 189 1.89 15.71 -1.23
N GLY A 190 0.84 14.88 -1.14
CA GLY A 190 0.07 14.60 0.08
C GLY A 190 0.38 13.23 0.64
N GLY A 191 0.61 13.14 1.95
CA GLY A 191 0.95 11.89 2.64
C GLY A 191 -0.26 11.21 3.30
N THR A 192 -0.12 9.92 3.60
CA THR A 192 -1.04 9.17 4.46
C THR A 192 -0.83 9.53 5.94
N SER A 193 0.39 9.94 6.29
CA SER A 193 0.75 10.29 7.66
C SER A 193 0.27 11.70 8.04
N ARG A 194 -0.06 11.91 9.33
CA ARG A 194 -0.39 13.22 9.91
C ARG A 194 0.77 14.22 9.91
N ARG A 195 1.91 13.88 9.29
CA ARG A 195 3.07 14.76 9.16
C ARG A 195 2.77 15.81 8.09
N ARG A 196 3.04 17.08 8.38
CA ARG A 196 3.00 18.16 7.40
C ARG A 196 4.12 17.93 6.40
N HIS A 197 3.77 17.63 5.16
CA HIS A 197 4.73 17.50 4.08
C HIS A 197 4.77 18.77 3.24
N ASP A 198 5.97 19.16 2.87
CA ASP A 198 6.18 20.24 1.91
C ASP A 198 5.83 19.71 0.51
N ARG A 199 4.99 20.46 -0.22
CA ARG A 199 4.54 20.06 -1.57
C ARG A 199 5.64 20.02 -2.63
N ARG A 200 6.84 20.47 -2.30
CA ARG A 200 8.01 20.44 -3.20
C ARG A 200 8.67 19.07 -3.27
N ILE A 201 8.31 18.15 -2.39
CA ILE A 201 8.77 16.76 -2.43
C ILE A 201 7.57 15.81 -2.43
N PRO A 202 7.68 14.63 -3.04
CA PRO A 202 6.62 13.64 -2.96
C PRO A 202 6.48 13.13 -1.52
N ALA A 203 5.24 12.97 -1.09
CA ALA A 203 4.91 12.41 0.22
C ALA A 203 4.39 10.98 0.14
N THR A 204 3.68 10.66 -0.93
CA THR A 204 3.18 9.32 -1.23
C THR A 204 3.40 8.99 -2.69
N PHE A 205 3.32 7.71 -3.01
CA PHE A 205 3.31 7.25 -4.39
C PHE A 205 2.25 6.16 -4.58
N LEU A 206 1.80 6.02 -5.83
CA LEU A 206 0.94 4.96 -6.30
C LEU A 206 1.68 4.23 -7.42
N LEU A 207 1.84 2.91 -7.27
CA LEU A 207 2.47 2.07 -8.27
C LEU A 207 1.46 1.03 -8.72
N TYR A 208 1.31 0.92 -10.02
CA TYR A 208 0.48 -0.07 -10.67
C TYR A 208 1.37 -1.02 -11.49
N ALA A 209 1.22 -2.31 -11.25
CA ALA A 209 1.96 -3.33 -11.97
C ALA A 209 1.05 -4.48 -12.38
N ARG A 210 1.41 -5.18 -13.44
CA ARG A 210 0.66 -6.32 -13.98
C ARG A 210 1.56 -7.55 -14.08
N ARG A 211 1.01 -8.70 -13.67
CA ARG A 211 1.69 -9.97 -13.87
C ARG A 211 1.74 -10.33 -15.37
N GLU A 212 2.91 -10.73 -15.83
CA GLU A 212 3.05 -11.30 -17.17
C GLU A 212 2.15 -12.53 -17.38
N ALA A 213 1.86 -12.82 -18.64
CA ALA A 213 0.97 -13.92 -19.04
C ALA A 213 1.61 -15.29 -18.79
#